data_5ba60ae09ab609ff3a3354adabf98c95
#
_entry.id   5ba60ae09ab609ff3a3354adabf98c95
#
_cell.length_a   1.000
_cell.length_b   1.000
_cell.length_c   1.000
_cell.angle_alpha   90.00
_cell.angle_beta   90.00
_cell.angle_gamma   90.00
#
_symmetry.space_group_name_H-M   'P 1'
#
loop_
_entity.id
_entity.type
_entity.pdbx_description
1 polymer ?
#
loop_
_entity_poly.entity_id
_entity_poly.type
_entity_poly.pdbx_seq_one_letter_code
_entity_poly.pdbx_strand_id
1 'polypeptide(L)'
;DAVVSETAAIINADSPMSRTGLYNLDKDRKGFGYGVNGAMTQFVKVPSRCLHRIPEGVSIEKAALTEPCCVAYNAVINNASIKPGDRVLVLGPGPIGILCGFFSKFSGAETAIVGLESDSSRLEVARQGYELKTLTEGVNEWAYEIDGLGVDVVVDAAGVSESLKLAIELVRPNGTIV
;
A
#
# COMPACT_ATOMS: atom_id res chain seq x y z
N ASP A 1 -16.24 -11.66 20.29
CA ASP A 1 -15.23 -11.99 19.29
C ASP A 1 -14.35 -10.76 19.02
N ALA A 2 -13.06 -10.96 18.76
CA ALA A 2 -12.18 -9.92 18.27
C ALA A 2 -12.39 -9.78 16.76
N VAL A 3 -12.58 -8.53 16.31
CA VAL A 3 -12.91 -8.24 14.90
C VAL A 3 -12.17 -7.00 14.40
N VAL A 4 -11.97 -6.91 13.09
CA VAL A 4 -11.66 -5.68 12.36
C VAL A 4 -12.87 -5.26 11.55
N SER A 5 -12.99 -3.98 11.25
CA SER A 5 -14.10 -3.45 10.47
C SER A 5 -13.63 -2.83 9.17
N GLU A 6 -14.36 -3.10 8.09
CA GLU A 6 -14.25 -2.27 6.89
C GLU A 6 -14.70 -0.84 7.19
N THR A 7 -14.17 0.09 6.42
CA THR A 7 -14.48 1.52 6.57
C THR A 7 -15.78 1.95 5.90
N ALA A 8 -16.34 1.15 4.98
CA ALA A 8 -17.53 1.48 4.19
C ALA A 8 -18.85 1.29 4.98
N ALA A 9 -19.15 2.22 5.89
CA ALA A 9 -20.31 2.15 6.79
C ALA A 9 -21.66 2.08 6.03
N ILE A 10 -21.83 2.90 5.00
CA ILE A 10 -23.03 2.95 4.15
C ILE A 10 -22.60 2.71 2.71
N ILE A 11 -23.32 1.84 2.03
CA ILE A 11 -23.20 1.56 0.60
C ILE A 11 -24.59 1.55 -0.03
N ASN A 12 -24.68 1.86 -1.32
CA ASN A 12 -25.87 1.62 -2.11
C ASN A 12 -25.75 0.24 -2.77
N ALA A 13 -26.41 -0.76 -2.20
CA ALA A 13 -26.31 -2.16 -2.68
C ALA A 13 -26.80 -2.33 -4.14
N ASP A 14 -27.67 -1.43 -4.61
CA ASP A 14 -28.26 -1.50 -5.96
C ASP A 14 -27.44 -0.73 -7.01
N SER A 15 -26.37 -0.04 -6.62
CA SER A 15 -25.54 0.67 -7.58
C SER A 15 -24.77 -0.30 -8.48
N PRO A 16 -24.42 0.09 -9.71
CA PRO A 16 -23.61 -0.71 -10.61
C PRO A 16 -22.27 -1.14 -9.98
N MET A 17 -21.62 -0.23 -9.22
CA MET A 17 -20.36 -0.52 -8.55
C MET A 17 -20.53 -1.58 -7.46
N SER A 18 -21.56 -1.45 -6.61
CA SER A 18 -21.83 -2.43 -5.56
C SER A 18 -22.18 -3.82 -6.11
N ARG A 19 -22.92 -3.88 -7.21
CA ARG A 19 -23.28 -5.16 -7.86
C ARG A 19 -22.06 -5.92 -8.42
N THR A 20 -20.98 -5.23 -8.72
CA THR A 20 -19.70 -5.83 -9.15
C THR A 20 -18.71 -6.03 -8.00
N GLY A 21 -19.11 -5.77 -6.75
CA GLY A 21 -18.23 -5.86 -5.58
C GLY A 21 -17.33 -4.64 -5.34
N LEU A 22 -17.41 -3.62 -6.20
CA LEU A 22 -16.59 -2.41 -6.14
C LEU A 22 -17.27 -1.27 -5.37
N TYR A 23 -18.05 -1.59 -4.31
CA TYR A 23 -18.77 -0.61 -3.50
C TYR A 23 -17.89 0.48 -2.87
N ASN A 24 -16.59 0.22 -2.74
CA ASN A 24 -15.60 1.20 -2.31
C ASN A 24 -15.44 2.36 -3.30
N LEU A 25 -15.78 2.16 -4.58
CA LEU A 25 -15.77 3.17 -5.65
C LEU A 25 -17.11 3.85 -5.88
N ASP A 26 -18.16 3.44 -5.13
CA ASP A 26 -19.47 4.04 -5.26
C ASP A 26 -19.50 5.48 -4.73
N LYS A 27 -20.07 6.41 -5.51
CA LYS A 27 -20.17 7.82 -5.15
C LYS A 27 -21.01 8.10 -3.90
N ASP A 28 -21.96 7.22 -3.61
CA ASP A 28 -22.87 7.34 -2.48
C ASP A 28 -22.34 6.64 -1.21
N ARG A 29 -21.15 6.03 -1.30
CA ARG A 29 -20.50 5.41 -0.15
C ARG A 29 -20.21 6.44 0.94
N LYS A 30 -20.48 6.07 2.20
CA LYS A 30 -20.09 6.85 3.38
C LYS A 30 -19.21 6.01 4.29
N GLY A 31 -18.04 6.56 4.65
CA GLY A 31 -17.10 5.90 5.55
C GLY A 31 -17.25 6.33 6.99
N PHE A 32 -16.81 5.49 7.91
CA PHE A 32 -16.63 5.87 9.32
C PHE A 32 -15.64 7.02 9.45
N GLY A 33 -16.00 8.07 10.20
CA GLY A 33 -15.18 9.26 10.37
C GLY A 33 -15.33 10.28 9.24
N TYR A 34 -15.93 9.88 8.10
CA TYR A 34 -16.35 10.83 7.09
C TYR A 34 -17.71 10.36 6.47
N GLY A 35 -18.69 11.22 6.46
CA GLY A 35 -20.05 10.87 6.00
C GLY A 35 -20.95 10.23 7.06
N VAL A 36 -20.38 9.51 8.03
CA VAL A 36 -21.01 9.06 9.28
C VAL A 36 -20.03 9.20 10.44
N ASN A 37 -20.53 9.04 11.68
CA ASN A 37 -19.68 9.11 12.87
C ASN A 37 -18.56 8.07 12.81
N GLY A 38 -17.37 8.46 13.29
CA GLY A 38 -16.18 7.62 13.34
C GLY A 38 -16.16 6.66 14.53
N ALA A 39 -15.05 5.95 14.67
CA ALA A 39 -14.83 4.92 15.69
C ALA A 39 -13.92 5.38 16.85
N MET A 40 -13.59 6.67 16.97
CA MET A 40 -12.82 7.23 18.10
C MET A 40 -13.73 7.39 19.34
N THR A 41 -14.24 6.26 19.85
CA THR A 41 -15.21 6.19 20.94
C THR A 41 -15.13 4.82 21.61
N GLN A 42 -15.71 4.69 22.80
CA GLN A 42 -15.77 3.42 23.52
C GLN A 42 -16.66 2.37 22.81
N PHE A 43 -17.70 2.81 22.13
CA PHE A 43 -18.64 1.95 21.42
C PHE A 43 -18.99 2.53 20.06
N VAL A 44 -19.01 1.69 19.04
CA VAL A 44 -19.40 2.07 17.69
C VAL A 44 -20.42 1.06 17.13
N LYS A 45 -21.45 1.56 16.47
CA LYS A 45 -22.41 0.72 15.75
C LYS A 45 -21.90 0.46 14.34
N VAL A 46 -21.66 -0.79 14.03
CA VAL A 46 -21.10 -1.22 12.74
C VAL A 46 -22.04 -2.21 12.08
N PRO A 47 -22.35 -2.08 10.77
CA PRO A 47 -23.06 -3.12 10.03
C PRO A 47 -22.31 -4.45 10.07
N SER A 48 -23.02 -5.56 10.29
CA SER A 48 -22.39 -6.90 10.41
C SER A 48 -21.56 -7.29 9.19
N ARG A 49 -21.96 -6.83 7.97
CA ARG A 49 -21.21 -7.06 6.73
C ARG A 49 -19.79 -6.47 6.74
N CYS A 50 -19.55 -5.45 7.58
CA CYS A 50 -18.23 -4.81 7.69
C CYS A 50 -17.30 -5.51 8.69
N LEU A 51 -17.79 -6.52 9.43
CA LEU A 51 -17.04 -7.15 10.50
C LEU A 51 -16.36 -8.43 10.00
N HIS A 52 -15.04 -8.48 10.19
CA HIS A 52 -14.22 -9.64 9.89
C HIS A 52 -13.57 -10.14 11.18
N ARG A 53 -13.71 -11.44 11.44
CA ARG A 53 -13.08 -12.05 12.62
C ARG A 53 -11.56 -12.02 12.48
N ILE A 54 -10.87 -11.60 13.53
CA ILE A 54 -9.41 -11.69 13.58
C ILE A 54 -9.04 -13.17 13.69
N PRO A 55 -8.14 -13.69 12.82
CA PRO A 55 -7.68 -15.08 12.89
C PRO A 55 -7.02 -15.39 14.23
N GLU A 56 -7.11 -16.65 14.64
CA GLU A 56 -6.40 -17.14 15.82
C GLU A 56 -4.89 -16.93 15.67
N GLY A 57 -4.23 -16.50 16.74
CA GLY A 57 -2.80 -16.19 16.76
C GLY A 57 -2.43 -14.77 16.28
N VAL A 58 -3.38 -13.98 15.77
CA VAL A 58 -3.17 -12.57 15.43
C VAL A 58 -3.66 -11.69 16.57
N SER A 59 -2.79 -10.86 17.14
CA SER A 59 -3.18 -9.91 18.19
C SER A 59 -3.98 -8.72 17.61
N ILE A 60 -4.76 -8.05 18.45
CA ILE A 60 -5.56 -6.87 18.08
C ILE A 60 -4.66 -5.76 17.54
N GLU A 61 -3.48 -5.57 18.15
CA GLU A 61 -2.50 -4.56 17.72
C GLU A 61 -2.00 -4.84 16.32
N LYS A 62 -1.71 -6.10 15.98
CA LYS A 62 -1.32 -6.49 14.61
C LYS A 62 -2.49 -6.35 13.65
N ALA A 63 -3.69 -6.71 14.07
CA ALA A 63 -4.89 -6.60 13.25
C ALA A 63 -5.25 -5.14 12.91
N ALA A 64 -4.80 -4.15 13.67
CA ALA A 64 -4.96 -2.74 13.34
C ALA A 64 -4.29 -2.34 12.01
N LEU A 65 -3.32 -3.13 11.54
CA LEU A 65 -2.67 -2.90 10.24
C LEU A 65 -3.47 -3.43 9.04
N THR A 66 -4.62 -4.06 9.24
CA THR A 66 -5.40 -4.69 8.16
C THR A 66 -5.75 -3.68 7.05
N GLU A 67 -6.23 -2.49 7.41
CA GLU A 67 -6.60 -1.49 6.40
C GLU A 67 -5.39 -0.97 5.62
N PRO A 68 -4.29 -0.51 6.24
CA PRO A 68 -3.07 -0.16 5.51
C PRO A 68 -2.50 -1.29 4.65
N CYS A 69 -2.60 -2.54 5.10
CA CYS A 69 -2.23 -3.70 4.30
C CYS A 69 -3.13 -3.85 3.06
N CYS A 70 -4.44 -3.63 3.20
CA CYS A 70 -5.37 -3.66 2.06
C CYS A 70 -5.05 -2.56 1.03
N VAL A 71 -4.70 -1.35 1.48
CA VAL A 71 -4.27 -0.25 0.60
C VAL A 71 -3.02 -0.65 -0.18
N ALA A 72 -1.98 -1.10 0.51
CA ALA A 72 -0.73 -1.52 -0.12
C ALA A 72 -0.92 -2.72 -1.06
N TYR A 73 -1.67 -3.74 -0.63
CA TYR A 73 -2.01 -4.90 -1.46
C TYR A 73 -2.71 -4.48 -2.74
N ASN A 74 -3.71 -3.61 -2.64
CA ASN A 74 -4.43 -3.12 -3.82
C ASN A 74 -3.52 -2.36 -4.78
N ALA A 75 -2.61 -1.55 -4.27
CA ALA A 75 -1.66 -0.81 -5.09
C ALA A 75 -0.74 -1.76 -5.88
N VAL A 76 -0.07 -2.68 -5.19
CA VAL A 76 1.00 -3.47 -5.82
C VAL A 76 0.51 -4.76 -6.48
N ILE A 77 -0.51 -5.41 -5.96
CA ILE A 77 -1.01 -6.68 -6.51
C ILE A 77 -2.09 -6.44 -7.56
N ASN A 78 -3.11 -5.64 -7.23
CA ASN A 78 -4.24 -5.48 -8.14
C ASN A 78 -3.96 -4.44 -9.24
N ASN A 79 -3.32 -3.31 -8.90
CA ASN A 79 -3.11 -2.23 -9.86
C ASN A 79 -1.77 -2.35 -10.60
N ALA A 80 -0.65 -2.56 -9.90
CA ALA A 80 0.64 -2.72 -10.56
C ALA A 80 0.83 -4.11 -11.17
N SER A 81 0.12 -5.12 -10.69
CA SER A 81 0.20 -6.51 -11.18
C SER A 81 1.63 -7.08 -11.16
N ILE A 82 2.36 -6.81 -10.08
CA ILE A 82 3.76 -7.22 -9.88
C ILE A 82 3.93 -8.73 -10.04
N LYS A 83 5.00 -9.13 -10.73
CA LYS A 83 5.35 -10.50 -11.04
C LYS A 83 6.69 -10.89 -10.44
N PRO A 84 6.95 -12.20 -10.23
CA PRO A 84 8.28 -12.66 -9.87
C PRO A 84 9.34 -12.22 -10.90
N GLY A 85 10.43 -11.65 -10.41
CA GLY A 85 11.52 -11.14 -11.24
C GLY A 85 11.40 -9.68 -11.66
N ASP A 86 10.24 -9.04 -11.44
CA ASP A 86 10.11 -7.59 -11.67
C ASP A 86 11.04 -6.82 -10.72
N ARG A 87 11.53 -5.68 -11.17
CA ARG A 87 12.22 -4.69 -10.33
C ARG A 87 11.27 -3.60 -9.89
N VAL A 88 11.16 -3.41 -8.59
CA VAL A 88 10.20 -2.49 -7.97
C VAL A 88 10.93 -1.45 -7.12
N LEU A 89 10.69 -0.19 -7.42
CA LEU A 89 11.20 0.94 -6.65
C LEU A 89 10.04 1.58 -5.88
N VAL A 90 10.16 1.65 -4.55
CA VAL A 90 9.19 2.32 -3.68
C VAL A 90 9.77 3.66 -3.23
N LEU A 91 9.08 4.75 -3.52
CA LEU A 91 9.46 6.11 -3.12
C LEU A 91 8.71 6.49 -1.83
N GLY A 92 9.44 6.66 -0.75
CA GLY A 92 8.91 7.06 0.56
C GLY A 92 8.75 5.89 1.54
N PRO A 93 9.51 5.87 2.66
CA PRO A 93 9.50 4.79 3.65
C PRO A 93 8.45 5.02 4.75
N GLY A 94 7.30 5.58 4.39
CA GLY A 94 6.13 5.64 5.27
C GLY A 94 5.50 4.25 5.48
N PRO A 95 4.51 4.12 6.37
CA PRO A 95 3.85 2.83 6.61
C PRO A 95 3.31 2.17 5.34
N ILE A 96 2.69 2.94 4.45
CA ILE A 96 2.18 2.42 3.16
C ILE A 96 3.33 1.99 2.26
N GLY A 97 4.40 2.80 2.12
CA GLY A 97 5.55 2.45 1.30
C GLY A 97 6.25 1.17 1.79
N ILE A 98 6.45 1.01 3.10
CA ILE A 98 7.04 -0.20 3.68
C ILE A 98 6.17 -1.43 3.37
N LEU A 99 4.84 -1.31 3.53
CA LEU A 99 3.92 -2.41 3.20
C LEU A 99 3.87 -2.71 1.70
N CYS A 100 3.92 -1.69 0.83
CA CYS A 100 4.07 -1.90 -0.61
C CYS A 100 5.37 -2.64 -0.94
N GLY A 101 6.48 -2.23 -0.34
CA GLY A 101 7.76 -2.93 -0.48
C GLY A 101 7.69 -4.39 -0.02
N PHE A 102 7.07 -4.64 1.12
CA PHE A 102 6.84 -5.99 1.63
C PHE A 102 6.04 -6.87 0.65
N PHE A 103 4.89 -6.38 0.18
CA PHE A 103 4.05 -7.14 -0.75
C PHE A 103 4.73 -7.35 -2.11
N SER A 104 5.50 -6.36 -2.59
CA SER A 104 6.29 -6.48 -3.82
C SER A 104 7.34 -7.59 -3.69
N LYS A 105 8.13 -7.57 -2.63
CA LYS A 105 9.11 -8.61 -2.33
C LYS A 105 8.44 -9.98 -2.14
N PHE A 106 7.32 -10.04 -1.42
CA PHE A 106 6.55 -11.27 -1.21
C PHE A 106 6.03 -11.85 -2.52
N SER A 107 5.78 -11.02 -3.53
CA SER A 107 5.40 -11.43 -4.89
C SER A 107 6.59 -11.90 -5.74
N GLY A 108 7.78 -11.92 -5.18
CA GLY A 108 9.01 -12.38 -5.86
C GLY A 108 9.73 -11.29 -6.66
N ALA A 109 9.40 -10.02 -6.46
CA ALA A 109 10.10 -8.91 -7.09
C ALA A 109 11.40 -8.55 -6.35
N GLU A 110 12.40 -8.07 -7.10
CA GLU A 110 13.56 -7.38 -6.55
C GLU A 110 13.14 -5.96 -6.15
N THR A 111 13.08 -5.69 -4.85
CA THR A 111 12.47 -4.47 -4.32
C THR A 111 13.47 -3.60 -3.57
N ALA A 112 13.53 -2.31 -3.91
CA ALA A 112 14.20 -1.29 -3.12
C ALA A 112 13.22 -0.21 -2.66
N ILE A 113 13.48 0.36 -1.47
CA ILE A 113 12.73 1.49 -0.91
C ILE A 113 13.65 2.68 -0.72
N VAL A 114 13.20 3.83 -1.19
CA VAL A 114 13.94 5.10 -1.16
C VAL A 114 13.38 6.01 -0.10
N GLY A 115 14.26 6.62 0.67
CA GLY A 115 13.93 7.67 1.63
C GLY A 115 15.03 8.70 1.71
N LEU A 116 14.77 9.79 2.41
CA LEU A 116 15.76 10.81 2.73
C LEU A 116 16.59 10.36 3.95
N GLU A 117 17.72 11.00 4.20
CA GLU A 117 18.51 10.75 5.42
C GLU A 117 17.70 10.99 6.71
N SER A 118 16.77 11.95 6.65
CA SER A 118 15.82 12.20 7.75
C SER A 118 14.87 11.04 8.03
N ASP A 119 14.71 10.11 7.09
CA ASP A 119 13.86 8.92 7.24
C ASP A 119 14.65 7.69 7.76
N SER A 120 15.87 7.88 8.25
CA SER A 120 16.76 6.79 8.69
C SER A 120 16.10 5.76 9.60
N SER A 121 15.29 6.20 10.58
CA SER A 121 14.57 5.29 11.48
C SER A 121 13.53 4.43 10.76
N ARG A 122 12.86 4.96 9.75
CA ARG A 122 11.86 4.24 8.94
C ARG A 122 12.52 3.28 7.96
N LEU A 123 13.63 3.71 7.36
CA LEU A 123 14.45 2.86 6.50
C LEU A 123 15.04 1.69 7.30
N GLU A 124 15.40 1.91 8.57
CA GLU A 124 15.88 0.83 9.44
C GLU A 124 14.77 -0.19 9.73
N VAL A 125 13.51 0.25 9.95
CA VAL A 125 12.34 -0.65 10.06
C VAL A 125 12.16 -1.46 8.75
N ALA A 126 12.25 -0.81 7.60
CA ALA A 126 12.14 -1.48 6.30
C ALA A 126 13.22 -2.54 6.12
N ARG A 127 14.46 -2.22 6.50
CA ARG A 127 15.62 -3.09 6.38
C ARG A 127 15.58 -4.27 7.34
N GLN A 128 15.36 -4.02 8.65
CA GLN A 128 15.41 -5.07 9.68
C GLN A 128 14.11 -5.86 9.80
N GLY A 129 12.97 -5.18 9.71
CA GLY A 129 11.66 -5.81 9.90
C GLY A 129 11.13 -6.53 8.66
N TYR A 130 11.50 -6.05 7.48
CA TYR A 130 10.97 -6.56 6.20
C TYR A 130 12.07 -7.01 5.22
N GLU A 131 13.34 -6.87 5.63
CA GLU A 131 14.51 -7.23 4.82
C GLU A 131 14.48 -6.58 3.42
N LEU A 132 14.04 -5.34 3.34
CA LEU A 132 14.02 -4.57 2.11
C LEU A 132 15.37 -3.92 1.86
N LYS A 133 15.78 -3.82 0.60
CA LYS A 133 16.90 -2.96 0.21
C LYS A 133 16.50 -1.51 0.42
N THR A 134 17.31 -0.73 1.12
CA THR A 134 17.05 0.68 1.42
C THR A 134 18.07 1.56 0.71
N LEU A 135 17.62 2.66 0.13
CA LEU A 135 18.45 3.62 -0.59
C LEU A 135 18.18 5.04 -0.09
N THR A 136 19.25 5.80 0.16
CA THR A 136 19.21 7.26 0.37
C THR A 136 19.94 7.98 -0.74
N GLU A 137 20.80 7.28 -1.47
CA GLU A 137 21.58 7.71 -2.63
C GLU A 137 21.75 6.54 -3.61
N GLY A 138 22.30 6.76 -4.78
CA GLY A 138 22.54 5.70 -5.77
C GLY A 138 21.25 5.12 -6.38
N VAL A 139 20.16 5.90 -6.38
CA VAL A 139 18.84 5.43 -6.84
C VAL A 139 18.86 5.19 -8.35
N ASN A 140 19.45 6.10 -9.12
CA ASN A 140 19.59 5.98 -10.57
C ASN A 140 20.46 4.78 -10.93
N GLU A 141 21.60 4.64 -10.26
CA GLU A 141 22.52 3.52 -10.47
C GLU A 141 21.79 2.19 -10.28
N TRP A 142 21.04 2.08 -9.19
CA TRP A 142 20.26 0.88 -8.93
C TRP A 142 19.16 0.67 -9.96
N ALA A 143 18.44 1.73 -10.36
CA ALA A 143 17.31 1.61 -11.29
C ALA A 143 17.77 1.13 -12.68
N TYR A 144 18.92 1.59 -13.15
CA TYR A 144 19.45 1.30 -14.48
C TYR A 144 20.49 0.17 -14.53
N GLU A 145 20.77 -0.50 -13.41
CA GLU A 145 21.85 -1.48 -13.25
C GLU A 145 21.78 -2.66 -14.22
N ILE A 146 20.57 -3.15 -14.56
CA ILE A 146 20.42 -4.41 -15.29
C ILE A 146 20.56 -4.21 -16.82
N ASP A 147 19.77 -3.31 -17.39
CA ASP A 147 19.67 -3.16 -18.85
C ASP A 147 19.66 -1.70 -19.31
N GLY A 148 19.82 -0.77 -18.38
CA GLY A 148 19.80 0.66 -18.67
C GLY A 148 18.40 1.23 -19.01
N LEU A 149 17.32 0.47 -18.83
CA LEU A 149 15.97 0.89 -19.19
C LEU A 149 15.15 1.45 -18.00
N GLY A 150 15.56 1.17 -16.79
CA GLY A 150 14.83 1.52 -15.57
C GLY A 150 14.12 0.33 -14.93
N VAL A 151 13.23 0.61 -13.97
CA VAL A 151 12.53 -0.42 -13.20
C VAL A 151 11.14 -0.75 -13.80
N ASP A 152 10.64 -1.95 -13.55
CA ASP A 152 9.33 -2.40 -14.06
C ASP A 152 8.17 -1.65 -13.40
N VAL A 153 8.29 -1.39 -12.10
CA VAL A 153 7.25 -0.71 -11.33
C VAL A 153 7.87 0.34 -10.39
N VAL A 154 7.27 1.53 -10.36
CA VAL A 154 7.52 2.53 -9.32
C VAL A 154 6.26 2.74 -8.50
N VAL A 155 6.40 2.63 -7.18
CA VAL A 155 5.32 2.94 -6.22
C VAL A 155 5.62 4.29 -5.60
N ASP A 156 4.83 5.31 -5.88
CA ASP A 156 4.96 6.63 -5.24
C ASP A 156 4.12 6.70 -3.97
N ALA A 157 4.73 6.37 -2.84
CA ALA A 157 4.16 6.49 -1.50
C ALA A 157 4.61 7.76 -0.76
N ALA A 158 5.37 8.64 -1.40
CA ALA A 158 5.79 9.92 -0.84
C ALA A 158 4.77 11.04 -1.13
N GLY A 159 4.14 11.02 -2.31
CA GLY A 159 3.05 11.93 -2.68
C GLY A 159 3.48 13.38 -2.86
N VAL A 160 4.72 13.62 -3.27
CA VAL A 160 5.24 14.97 -3.56
C VAL A 160 5.59 15.09 -5.04
N SER A 161 5.67 16.33 -5.55
CA SER A 161 5.96 16.56 -6.98
C SER A 161 7.31 15.98 -7.43
N GLU A 162 8.28 16.00 -6.54
CA GLU A 162 9.64 15.52 -6.77
C GLU A 162 9.67 13.99 -6.91
N SER A 163 8.92 13.26 -6.08
CA SER A 163 8.83 11.80 -6.19
C SER A 163 8.14 11.37 -7.48
N LEU A 164 7.08 12.06 -7.89
CA LEU A 164 6.40 11.76 -9.16
C LEU A 164 7.32 12.00 -10.37
N LYS A 165 8.11 13.08 -10.36
CA LYS A 165 9.10 13.34 -11.43
C LYS A 165 10.12 12.22 -11.49
N LEU A 166 10.67 11.83 -10.33
CA LEU A 166 11.62 10.73 -10.22
C LEU A 166 11.00 9.40 -10.68
N ALA A 167 9.73 9.15 -10.34
CA ALA A 167 9.02 7.96 -10.79
C ALA A 167 8.93 7.88 -12.32
N ILE A 168 8.59 9.00 -12.98
CA ILE A 168 8.51 9.09 -14.44
C ILE A 168 9.89 8.88 -15.10
N GLU A 169 10.94 9.40 -14.46
CA GLU A 169 12.32 9.25 -14.97
C GLU A 169 12.81 7.80 -14.88
N LEU A 170 12.52 7.12 -13.76
CA LEU A 170 13.12 5.82 -13.46
C LEU A 170 12.30 4.61 -13.93
N VAL A 171 11.03 4.79 -14.26
CA VAL A 171 10.22 3.71 -14.82
C VAL A 171 10.65 3.40 -16.26
N ARG A 172 10.80 2.12 -16.55
CA ARG A 172 11.15 1.68 -17.92
C ARG A 172 10.01 1.91 -18.91
N PRO A 173 10.30 1.94 -20.24
CA PRO A 173 9.24 1.91 -21.25
C PRO A 173 8.28 0.73 -21.01
N ASN A 174 6.97 1.00 -21.04
CA ASN A 174 5.91 0.03 -20.72
C ASN A 174 5.90 -0.45 -19.24
N GLY A 175 6.62 0.24 -18.35
CA GLY A 175 6.54 0.02 -16.91
C GLY A 175 5.31 0.71 -16.29
N THR A 176 5.09 0.49 -15.02
CA THR A 176 3.90 0.98 -14.30
C THR A 176 4.30 1.91 -13.15
N ILE A 177 3.56 3.01 -12.98
CA ILE A 177 3.61 3.87 -11.78
C ILE A 177 2.28 3.75 -11.04
N VAL A 178 2.31 3.52 -9.73
CA VAL A 178 1.14 3.48 -8.84
C VAL A 178 1.32 4.39 -7.63
#